data_62c9c579b20a09c0bc9acceb4452c657
#
_entry.id   62c9c579b20a09c0bc9acceb4452c657
#
_cell.length_a   1.000
_cell.length_b   1.000
_cell.length_c   1.000
_cell.angle_alpha   90.00
_cell.angle_beta   90.00
_cell.angle_gamma   90.00
#
_symmetry.space_group_name_H-M   'P 1'
#
loop_
_entity.id
_entity.type
_entity.pdbx_description
1 polymer ?
#
loop_
_entity_poly.entity_id
_entity_poly.type
_entity_poly.pdbx_seq_one_letter_code
_entity_poly.pdbx_strand_id
1 'polypeptide(L)'
;MRRIDVRVGFFGAVAILVVAAAAHAAFEITSAIQIELDRQKKIVAGWAADRVIVRAVVEQNAKGPMSEMDNAKWKVLRRSDPLVTAFQSNAAGRFLQAKLEASGGLITEAFLSAAQGEKVAFAEKTTSYIHKGMPKFDVPFSTRSVWQGRPEFDESAQTYQIQISVPVLADGQSVGAMVVGVSLSQLERQAKK
;
A
#
# COMPACT_ATOMS: atom_id res chain seq x y z
N MET A 1 35.60 -75.06 4.96
CA MET A 1 35.64 -73.65 4.55
C MET A 1 34.22 -73.09 4.69
N ARG A 2 33.91 -72.34 5.78
CA ARG A 2 32.62 -71.69 6.02
C ARG A 2 32.75 -70.21 5.64
N ARG A 3 31.96 -69.75 4.69
CA ARG A 3 31.86 -68.33 4.34
C ARG A 3 30.87 -67.64 5.32
N ILE A 4 31.32 -66.56 5.92
CA ILE A 4 30.49 -65.68 6.79
C ILE A 4 30.04 -64.57 5.91
N ASP A 5 28.68 -64.49 5.69
CA ASP A 5 28.04 -63.37 5.03
C ASP A 5 27.75 -62.29 6.08
N VAL A 6 28.43 -61.13 5.96
CA VAL A 6 28.17 -59.95 6.75
C VAL A 6 27.11 -59.10 6.02
N ARG A 7 25.89 -59.07 6.54
CA ARG A 7 24.85 -58.13 6.10
C ARG A 7 25.04 -56.80 6.82
N VAL A 8 25.47 -55.77 6.08
CA VAL A 8 25.52 -54.41 6.56
C VAL A 8 24.10 -53.81 6.39
N GLY A 9 23.42 -53.59 7.52
CA GLY A 9 22.14 -52.89 7.53
C GLY A 9 22.35 -51.37 7.48
N PHE A 10 21.87 -50.75 6.42
CA PHE A 10 21.83 -49.30 6.27
C PHE A 10 20.60 -48.76 7.06
N PHE A 11 20.85 -48.15 8.22
CA PHE A 11 19.82 -47.37 8.91
C PHE A 11 19.83 -45.97 8.31
N GLY A 12 18.86 -45.69 7.41
CA GLY A 12 18.58 -44.34 6.92
C GLY A 12 17.86 -43.51 7.99
N ALA A 13 18.55 -42.57 8.59
CA ALA A 13 17.93 -41.59 9.45
C ALA A 13 17.12 -40.59 8.60
N VAL A 14 15.80 -40.65 8.65
CA VAL A 14 14.90 -39.62 8.07
C VAL A 14 14.88 -38.44 9.04
N ALA A 15 15.61 -37.38 8.67
CA ALA A 15 15.50 -36.11 9.38
C ALA A 15 14.18 -35.42 8.96
N ILE A 16 13.21 -35.43 9.86
CA ILE A 16 11.97 -34.65 9.70
C ILE A 16 12.31 -33.18 9.98
N LEU A 17 12.40 -32.37 8.92
CA LEU A 17 12.53 -30.92 9.02
C LEU A 17 11.15 -30.35 9.45
N VAL A 18 10.97 -30.05 10.72
CA VAL A 18 9.81 -29.32 11.23
C VAL A 18 10.02 -27.86 10.86
N VAL A 19 9.40 -27.40 9.77
CA VAL A 19 9.29 -25.97 9.46
C VAL A 19 8.25 -25.39 10.41
N ALA A 20 8.70 -24.75 11.47
CA ALA A 20 7.83 -23.95 12.33
C ALA A 20 7.40 -22.72 11.52
N ALA A 21 6.18 -22.73 10.97
CA ALA A 21 5.53 -21.55 10.46
C ALA A 21 5.31 -20.62 11.66
N ALA A 22 6.08 -19.54 11.74
CA ALA A 22 5.83 -18.48 12.71
C ALA A 22 4.47 -17.86 12.34
N ALA A 23 3.42 -18.23 13.09
CA ALA A 23 2.15 -17.58 13.02
C ALA A 23 2.37 -16.14 13.51
N HIS A 24 2.43 -15.18 12.59
CA HIS A 24 2.41 -13.77 12.95
C HIS A 24 1.04 -13.53 13.60
N ALA A 25 1.04 -13.24 14.89
CA ALA A 25 -0.18 -12.85 15.58
C ALA A 25 -0.78 -11.66 14.84
N ALA A 26 -2.04 -11.80 14.41
CA ALA A 26 -2.73 -10.72 13.71
C ALA A 26 -2.74 -9.49 14.64
N PHE A 27 -2.35 -8.32 14.11
CA PHE A 27 -2.37 -7.08 14.88
C PHE A 27 -3.82 -6.76 15.27
N GLU A 28 -4.09 -6.60 16.57
CA GLU A 28 -5.43 -6.29 17.07
C GLU A 28 -5.67 -4.77 17.05
N ILE A 29 -6.75 -4.35 16.40
CA ILE A 29 -7.18 -2.95 16.40
C ILE A 29 -8.03 -2.71 17.65
N THR A 30 -7.43 -2.11 18.67
CA THR A 30 -8.15 -1.66 19.86
C THR A 30 -9.05 -0.45 19.57
N SER A 31 -10.00 -0.16 20.45
CA SER A 31 -10.86 1.04 20.31
C SER A 31 -10.05 2.33 20.26
N ALA A 32 -8.96 2.44 21.02
CA ALA A 32 -8.08 3.60 21.00
C ALA A 32 -7.38 3.76 19.64
N ILE A 33 -6.87 2.68 19.05
CA ILE A 33 -6.28 2.68 17.71
C ILE A 33 -7.33 3.05 16.66
N GLN A 34 -8.57 2.52 16.79
CA GLN A 34 -9.64 2.85 15.85
C GLN A 34 -10.02 4.34 15.87
N ILE A 35 -10.04 4.96 17.05
CA ILE A 35 -10.26 6.42 17.18
C ILE A 35 -9.18 7.22 16.41
N GLU A 36 -7.92 6.83 16.54
CA GLU A 36 -6.84 7.47 15.81
C GLU A 36 -6.92 7.21 14.29
N LEU A 37 -7.30 6.01 13.87
CA LEU A 37 -7.57 5.71 12.46
C LEU A 37 -8.71 6.58 11.90
N ASP A 38 -9.77 6.80 12.67
CA ASP A 38 -10.88 7.66 12.25
C ASP A 38 -10.45 9.13 12.15
N ARG A 39 -9.50 9.57 12.97
CA ARG A 39 -8.86 10.87 12.83
C ARG A 39 -8.03 10.92 11.52
N GLN A 40 -7.23 9.91 11.24
CA GLN A 40 -6.44 9.84 10.01
C GLN A 40 -7.32 9.83 8.76
N LYS A 41 -8.47 9.13 8.76
CA LYS A 41 -9.44 9.17 7.66
C LYS A 41 -9.88 10.58 7.32
N LYS A 42 -10.17 11.42 8.33
CA LYS A 42 -10.57 12.82 8.13
C LYS A 42 -9.42 13.65 7.54
N ILE A 43 -8.20 13.44 8.03
CA ILE A 43 -7.00 14.12 7.51
C ILE A 43 -6.77 13.75 6.04
N VAL A 44 -6.80 12.46 5.71
CA VAL A 44 -6.60 11.98 4.33
C VAL A 44 -7.71 12.45 3.40
N ALA A 45 -8.96 12.51 3.87
CA ALA A 45 -10.06 13.09 3.11
C ALA A 45 -9.82 14.60 2.81
N GLY A 46 -9.27 15.34 3.77
CA GLY A 46 -8.84 16.73 3.55
C GLY A 46 -7.74 16.85 2.50
N TRP A 47 -6.77 15.92 2.47
CA TRP A 47 -5.75 15.90 1.42
C TRP A 47 -6.33 15.59 0.05
N ALA A 48 -7.25 14.64 -0.04
CA ALA A 48 -7.91 14.27 -1.30
C ALA A 48 -8.76 15.41 -1.88
N ALA A 49 -9.24 16.33 -1.03
CA ALA A 49 -9.99 17.51 -1.43
C ALA A 49 -9.10 18.72 -1.80
N ASP A 50 -7.78 18.61 -1.62
CA ASP A 50 -6.85 19.69 -1.99
C ASP A 50 -6.87 19.94 -3.51
N ARG A 51 -6.84 21.21 -3.90
CA ARG A 51 -6.88 21.62 -5.32
C ARG A 51 -5.77 21.02 -6.15
N VAL A 52 -4.58 20.83 -5.58
CA VAL A 52 -3.44 20.21 -6.26
C VAL A 52 -3.75 18.76 -6.61
N ILE A 53 -4.38 18.05 -5.70
CA ILE A 53 -4.75 16.63 -5.86
C ILE A 53 -5.90 16.49 -6.88
N VAL A 54 -7.00 17.22 -6.68
CA VAL A 54 -8.16 17.16 -7.58
C VAL A 54 -7.76 17.51 -9.01
N ARG A 55 -7.01 18.60 -9.18
CA ARG A 55 -6.52 19.03 -10.49
C ARG A 55 -5.65 17.97 -11.16
N ALA A 56 -4.69 17.38 -10.44
CA ALA A 56 -3.82 16.33 -10.99
C ALA A 56 -4.60 15.11 -11.49
N VAL A 57 -5.64 14.71 -10.74
CA VAL A 57 -6.50 13.59 -11.14
C VAL A 57 -7.33 13.94 -12.39
N VAL A 58 -7.95 15.12 -12.43
CA VAL A 58 -8.72 15.58 -13.59
C VAL A 58 -7.85 15.65 -14.84
N GLU A 59 -6.65 16.22 -14.73
CA GLU A 59 -5.69 16.30 -15.85
C GLU A 59 -5.26 14.90 -16.32
N GLN A 60 -5.07 13.94 -15.38
CA GLN A 60 -4.74 12.56 -15.74
C GLN A 60 -5.92 11.85 -16.42
N ASN A 61 -7.14 12.07 -15.96
CA ASN A 61 -8.34 11.51 -16.59
C ASN A 61 -8.51 11.96 -18.03
N ALA A 62 -8.12 13.20 -18.33
CA ALA A 62 -8.14 13.73 -19.70
C ALA A 62 -7.09 13.05 -20.62
N LYS A 63 -5.99 12.56 -20.05
CA LYS A 63 -4.91 11.85 -20.79
C LYS A 63 -5.19 10.35 -20.90
N GLY A 64 -5.84 9.77 -19.89
CA GLY A 64 -6.01 8.33 -19.72
C GLY A 64 -4.73 7.61 -19.28
N PRO A 65 -4.80 6.29 -19.10
CA PRO A 65 -3.63 5.48 -18.78
C PRO A 65 -2.60 5.51 -19.94
N MET A 66 -1.33 5.34 -19.56
CA MET A 66 -0.25 5.26 -20.56
C MET A 66 -0.48 4.04 -21.45
N SER A 67 -0.35 4.25 -22.77
CA SER A 67 -0.38 3.17 -23.74
C SER A 67 0.66 2.11 -23.39
N GLU A 68 0.26 0.84 -23.47
CA GLU A 68 1.11 -0.33 -23.24
C GLU A 68 1.73 -0.48 -21.84
N MET A 69 1.39 0.39 -20.86
CA MET A 69 1.83 0.24 -19.50
C MET A 69 0.84 -0.61 -18.71
N ASP A 70 1.32 -1.72 -18.17
CA ASP A 70 0.60 -2.61 -17.27
C ASP A 70 1.35 -2.79 -15.93
N ASN A 71 0.78 -3.58 -15.03
CA ASN A 71 1.39 -3.83 -13.73
C ASN A 71 2.67 -4.68 -13.83
N ALA A 72 2.82 -5.55 -14.83
CA ALA A 72 4.01 -6.36 -15.01
C ALA A 72 5.20 -5.50 -15.47
N LYS A 73 5.00 -4.65 -16.47
CA LYS A 73 5.99 -3.68 -16.94
C LYS A 73 6.36 -2.68 -15.84
N TRP A 74 5.34 -2.15 -15.12
CA TRP A 74 5.57 -1.24 -14.02
C TRP A 74 6.46 -1.83 -12.92
N LYS A 75 6.19 -3.09 -12.55
CA LYS A 75 6.89 -3.77 -11.44
C LYS A 75 8.40 -3.82 -11.65
N VAL A 76 8.87 -4.00 -12.90
CA VAL A 76 10.30 -4.13 -13.24
C VAL A 76 11.01 -2.78 -13.42
N LEU A 77 10.29 -1.65 -13.51
CA LEU A 77 10.92 -0.33 -13.55
C LEU A 77 11.67 -0.06 -12.25
N ARG A 78 12.85 0.52 -12.36
CA ARG A 78 13.64 0.96 -11.21
C ARG A 78 13.07 2.25 -10.61
N ARG A 79 13.30 2.50 -9.34
CA ARG A 79 12.92 3.77 -8.69
C ARG A 79 13.55 4.99 -9.36
N SER A 80 14.75 4.85 -9.91
CA SER A 80 15.48 5.91 -10.64
C SER A 80 15.06 6.07 -12.09
N ASP A 81 14.11 5.27 -12.59
CA ASP A 81 13.61 5.41 -13.94
C ASP A 81 12.96 6.81 -14.12
N PRO A 82 13.28 7.54 -15.22
CA PRO A 82 12.70 8.87 -15.48
C PRO A 82 11.17 8.89 -15.43
N LEU A 83 10.52 7.81 -15.89
CA LEU A 83 9.08 7.68 -15.82
C LEU A 83 8.58 7.60 -14.36
N VAL A 84 9.25 6.79 -13.52
CA VAL A 84 8.91 6.67 -12.10
C VAL A 84 9.13 7.99 -11.37
N THR A 85 10.27 8.65 -11.61
CA THR A 85 10.58 9.94 -10.99
C THR A 85 9.61 11.05 -11.41
N ALA A 86 9.07 11.00 -12.64
CA ALA A 86 8.07 11.96 -13.10
C ALA A 86 6.78 11.93 -12.25
N PHE A 87 6.33 10.77 -11.78
CA PHE A 87 5.17 10.64 -10.89
C PHE A 87 5.45 11.17 -9.49
N GLN A 88 6.68 11.08 -9.01
CA GLN A 88 7.10 11.62 -7.71
C GLN A 88 7.32 13.14 -7.75
N SER A 89 7.86 13.64 -8.86
CA SER A 89 8.26 15.04 -9.00
C SER A 89 7.16 15.95 -9.53
N ASN A 90 6.00 15.45 -9.95
CA ASN A 90 4.87 16.30 -10.30
C ASN A 90 4.29 17.00 -9.05
N ALA A 91 3.38 17.95 -9.23
CA ALA A 91 2.84 18.75 -8.13
C ALA A 91 2.16 17.88 -7.05
N ALA A 92 1.37 16.87 -7.47
CA ALA A 92 0.71 15.96 -6.54
C ALA A 92 1.71 15.02 -5.83
N GLY A 93 2.75 14.53 -6.52
CA GLY A 93 3.81 13.72 -5.94
C GLY A 93 4.57 14.46 -4.84
N ARG A 94 4.98 15.70 -5.11
CA ARG A 94 5.61 16.57 -4.09
C ARG A 94 4.69 16.85 -2.90
N PHE A 95 3.40 17.05 -3.16
CA PHE A 95 2.40 17.21 -2.09
C PHE A 95 2.36 15.96 -1.19
N LEU A 96 2.29 14.77 -1.79
CA LEU A 96 2.25 13.52 -1.03
C LEU A 96 3.55 13.27 -0.25
N GLN A 97 4.71 13.55 -0.85
CA GLN A 97 6.02 13.46 -0.17
C GLN A 97 6.08 14.37 1.05
N ALA A 98 5.67 15.63 0.91
CA ALA A 98 5.64 16.57 2.03
C ALA A 98 4.73 16.09 3.18
N LYS A 99 3.56 15.46 2.85
CA LYS A 99 2.68 14.87 3.87
C LYS A 99 3.29 13.66 4.55
N LEU A 100 3.98 12.80 3.79
CA LEU A 100 4.68 11.64 4.32
C LEU A 100 5.81 12.07 5.27
N GLU A 101 6.67 13.00 4.86
CA GLU A 101 7.76 13.53 5.67
C GLU A 101 7.25 14.19 6.96
N ALA A 102 6.23 15.05 6.85
CA ALA A 102 5.64 15.75 8.00
C ALA A 102 4.94 14.80 9.01
N SER A 103 4.65 13.57 8.61
CA SER A 103 3.99 12.59 9.47
C SER A 103 4.89 11.98 10.54
N GLY A 104 6.21 12.17 10.46
CA GLY A 104 7.17 11.58 11.39
C GLY A 104 7.12 10.05 11.44
N GLY A 105 6.85 9.40 10.28
CA GLY A 105 6.78 7.95 10.15
C GLY A 105 5.41 7.34 10.48
N LEU A 106 4.39 8.18 10.75
CA LEU A 106 3.02 7.70 10.89
C LEU A 106 2.45 7.22 9.55
N ILE A 107 2.74 7.95 8.47
CA ILE A 107 2.37 7.57 7.11
C ILE A 107 3.51 6.77 6.49
N THR A 108 3.22 5.58 5.98
CA THR A 108 4.19 4.66 5.39
C THR A 108 4.21 4.71 3.88
N GLU A 109 3.07 5.00 3.27
CA GLU A 109 2.92 5.20 1.83
C GLU A 109 1.81 6.19 1.53
N ALA A 110 1.87 6.83 0.38
CA ALA A 110 0.77 7.63 -0.15
C ALA A 110 0.80 7.63 -1.67
N PHE A 111 -0.34 7.34 -2.30
CA PHE A 111 -0.46 7.40 -3.75
C PHE A 111 -1.85 7.79 -4.22
N LEU A 112 -1.91 8.22 -5.47
CA LEU A 112 -3.08 8.77 -6.11
C LEU A 112 -3.33 8.04 -7.43
N SER A 113 -4.57 7.64 -7.65
CA SER A 113 -5.02 6.97 -8.89
C SER A 113 -6.18 7.73 -9.53
N ALA A 114 -6.21 7.76 -10.87
CA ALA A 114 -7.26 8.35 -11.67
C ALA A 114 -8.41 7.36 -11.94
N ALA A 115 -9.41 7.73 -12.75
CA ALA A 115 -10.68 7.02 -12.88
C ALA A 115 -10.57 5.56 -13.41
N GLN A 116 -9.54 5.24 -14.18
CA GLN A 116 -9.30 3.87 -14.65
C GLN A 116 -8.35 3.10 -13.71
N GLY A 117 -8.04 3.64 -12.53
CA GLY A 117 -7.16 3.06 -11.54
C GLY A 117 -5.68 3.27 -11.82
N GLU A 118 -5.33 3.97 -12.89
CA GLU A 118 -3.95 4.27 -13.25
C GLU A 118 -3.33 5.30 -12.29
N LYS A 119 -2.02 5.22 -12.15
CA LYS A 119 -1.24 6.09 -11.27
C LYS A 119 -1.24 7.54 -11.75
N VAL A 120 -1.45 8.48 -10.83
CA VAL A 120 -1.30 9.92 -11.03
C VAL A 120 -0.04 10.44 -10.35
N ALA A 121 0.18 10.00 -9.11
CA ALA A 121 1.30 10.43 -8.28
C ALA A 121 1.51 9.46 -7.11
N PHE A 122 2.67 9.51 -6.49
CA PHE A 122 2.97 8.79 -5.26
C PHE A 122 4.14 9.44 -4.50
N ALA A 123 4.19 9.22 -3.19
CA ALA A 123 5.34 9.59 -2.38
C ALA A 123 6.48 8.59 -2.60
N GLU A 124 6.17 7.27 -2.55
CA GLU A 124 7.09 6.17 -2.80
C GLU A 124 6.54 5.25 -3.90
N LYS A 125 7.45 4.68 -4.73
CA LYS A 125 7.06 3.78 -5.82
C LYS A 125 6.33 2.55 -5.29
N THR A 126 5.09 2.36 -5.74
CA THR A 126 4.26 1.20 -5.45
C THR A 126 4.51 0.05 -6.43
N THR A 127 4.05 -1.15 -6.08
CA THR A 127 4.19 -2.35 -6.91
C THR A 127 3.30 -2.37 -8.15
N SER A 128 2.21 -1.57 -8.16
CA SER A 128 1.22 -1.55 -9.23
C SER A 128 1.07 -0.17 -9.85
N TYR A 129 0.86 -0.12 -11.17
CA TYR A 129 0.48 1.06 -11.92
C TYR A 129 -1.05 1.24 -11.96
N ILE A 130 -1.78 0.13 -12.21
CA ILE A 130 -3.24 0.09 -12.26
C ILE A 130 -3.77 -0.54 -10.98
N HIS A 131 -4.71 0.13 -10.31
CA HIS A 131 -5.35 -0.31 -9.07
C HIS A 131 -6.83 -0.69 -9.24
N LYS A 132 -7.43 -0.48 -10.42
CA LYS A 132 -8.78 -0.95 -10.74
C LYS A 132 -8.84 -2.45 -10.57
N GLY A 133 -9.89 -2.96 -9.94
CA GLY A 133 -10.03 -4.36 -9.51
C GLY A 133 -9.54 -4.64 -8.09
N MET A 134 -8.95 -3.64 -7.40
CA MET A 134 -8.52 -3.77 -6.02
C MET A 134 -9.48 -3.02 -5.09
N PRO A 135 -9.90 -3.59 -3.93
CA PRO A 135 -10.86 -2.95 -3.02
C PRO A 135 -10.47 -1.53 -2.59
N LYS A 136 -9.17 -1.28 -2.38
CA LYS A 136 -8.64 0.05 -2.02
C LYS A 136 -8.85 1.12 -3.09
N PHE A 137 -9.12 0.75 -4.33
CA PHE A 137 -9.52 1.66 -5.39
C PHE A 137 -11.03 1.59 -5.66
N ASP A 138 -11.56 0.37 -5.86
CA ASP A 138 -12.93 0.20 -6.33
C ASP A 138 -13.97 0.68 -5.32
N VAL A 139 -13.75 0.43 -4.02
CA VAL A 139 -14.71 0.83 -2.98
C VAL A 139 -14.82 2.35 -2.88
N PRO A 140 -13.76 3.13 -2.61
CA PRO A 140 -13.91 4.58 -2.51
C PRO A 140 -14.37 5.22 -3.83
N PHE A 141 -13.92 4.70 -4.97
CA PHE A 141 -14.30 5.24 -6.27
C PHE A 141 -15.80 5.05 -6.57
N SER A 142 -16.35 3.86 -6.31
CA SER A 142 -17.73 3.53 -6.64
C SER A 142 -18.74 4.01 -5.59
N THR A 143 -18.39 3.92 -4.30
CA THR A 143 -19.31 4.25 -3.20
C THR A 143 -19.19 5.69 -2.71
N ARG A 144 -18.14 6.40 -3.10
CA ARG A 144 -17.77 7.73 -2.57
C ARG A 144 -17.56 7.73 -1.05
N SER A 145 -17.24 6.59 -0.48
CA SER A 145 -17.03 6.39 0.95
C SER A 145 -15.57 6.07 1.26
N VAL A 146 -15.15 6.30 2.49
CA VAL A 146 -13.83 5.90 2.97
C VAL A 146 -13.77 4.37 3.08
N TRP A 147 -12.70 3.78 2.59
CA TRP A 147 -12.36 2.37 2.80
C TRP A 147 -11.19 2.24 3.79
N GLN A 148 -11.26 1.25 4.64
CA GLN A 148 -10.19 0.86 5.56
C GLN A 148 -9.86 -0.60 5.30
N GLY A 149 -8.58 -0.89 5.06
CA GLY A 149 -8.06 -2.25 4.90
C GLY A 149 -8.00 -3.03 6.21
N ARG A 150 -7.38 -4.19 6.14
CA ARG A 150 -6.99 -4.98 7.32
C ARG A 150 -5.55 -4.66 7.70
N PRO A 151 -5.13 -4.92 8.95
CA PRO A 151 -3.73 -4.89 9.31
C PRO A 151 -2.91 -5.84 8.44
N GLU A 152 -1.84 -5.34 7.86
CA GLU A 152 -0.88 -6.10 7.06
C GLU A 152 0.53 -5.80 7.56
N PHE A 153 1.39 -6.81 7.60
CA PHE A 153 2.80 -6.60 7.91
C PHE A 153 3.52 -6.16 6.65
N ASP A 154 4.12 -4.97 6.70
CA ASP A 154 4.94 -4.44 5.61
C ASP A 154 6.40 -4.82 5.86
N GLU A 155 6.91 -5.78 5.08
CA GLU A 155 8.29 -6.25 5.18
C GLU A 155 9.32 -5.15 4.85
N SER A 156 8.97 -4.19 4.00
CA SER A 156 9.87 -3.11 3.62
C SER A 156 10.05 -2.08 4.73
N ALA A 157 8.98 -1.76 5.46
CA ALA A 157 8.97 -0.84 6.59
C ALA A 157 9.12 -1.55 7.95
N GLN A 158 9.15 -2.91 7.98
CA GLN A 158 9.23 -3.75 9.19
C GLN A 158 8.19 -3.35 10.24
N THR A 159 6.98 -3.04 9.81
CA THR A 159 5.90 -2.58 10.67
C THR A 159 4.54 -3.09 10.20
N TYR A 160 3.60 -3.24 11.15
CA TYR A 160 2.21 -3.41 10.77
C TYR A 160 1.64 -2.08 10.30
N GLN A 161 0.99 -2.13 9.15
CA GLN A 161 0.27 -0.98 8.59
C GLN A 161 -1.18 -1.34 8.27
N ILE A 162 -1.98 -0.31 8.10
CA ILE A 162 -3.33 -0.40 7.57
C ILE A 162 -3.50 0.64 6.46
N GLN A 163 -4.13 0.26 5.36
CA GLN A 163 -4.41 1.20 4.30
C GLN A 163 -5.76 1.88 4.53
N ILE A 164 -5.79 3.20 4.36
CA ILE A 164 -6.98 4.03 4.29
C ILE A 164 -7.07 4.54 2.86
N SER A 165 -8.25 4.45 2.28
CA SER A 165 -8.50 4.97 0.94
C SER A 165 -9.73 5.86 0.92
N VAL A 166 -9.62 6.98 0.23
CA VAL A 166 -10.68 7.98 0.12
C VAL A 166 -10.94 8.34 -1.34
N PRO A 167 -12.18 8.68 -1.71
CA PRO A 167 -12.46 9.18 -3.05
C PRO A 167 -11.83 10.56 -3.26
N VAL A 168 -11.34 10.82 -4.47
CA VAL A 168 -11.07 12.19 -4.95
C VAL A 168 -12.31 12.64 -5.70
N LEU A 169 -12.90 13.76 -5.27
CA LEU A 169 -14.13 14.26 -5.82
C LEU A 169 -13.90 15.56 -6.63
N ALA A 170 -14.51 15.65 -7.79
CA ALA A 170 -14.68 16.91 -8.54
C ALA A 170 -16.17 17.05 -8.85
N ASP A 171 -16.75 18.19 -8.53
CA ASP A 171 -18.18 18.49 -8.71
C ASP A 171 -19.12 17.41 -8.14
N GLY A 172 -18.72 16.84 -6.98
CA GLY A 172 -19.45 15.79 -6.28
C GLY A 172 -19.35 14.38 -6.91
N GLN A 173 -18.58 14.21 -7.99
CA GLN A 173 -18.36 12.93 -8.64
C GLN A 173 -16.97 12.37 -8.31
N SER A 174 -16.87 11.05 -8.16
CA SER A 174 -15.56 10.38 -8.01
C SER A 174 -14.78 10.49 -9.32
N VAL A 175 -13.62 11.13 -9.25
CA VAL A 175 -12.69 11.25 -10.39
C VAL A 175 -11.43 10.39 -10.19
N GLY A 176 -11.23 9.85 -8.98
CA GLY A 176 -10.10 9.00 -8.64
C GLY A 176 -10.15 8.58 -7.18
N ALA A 177 -9.06 7.99 -6.69
CA ALA A 177 -8.91 7.60 -5.29
C ALA A 177 -7.49 7.90 -4.79
N MET A 178 -7.39 8.29 -3.51
CA MET A 178 -6.14 8.43 -2.78
C MET A 178 -6.04 7.31 -1.76
N VAL A 179 -4.89 6.64 -1.72
CA VAL A 179 -4.56 5.58 -0.76
C VAL A 179 -3.39 6.02 0.10
N VAL A 180 -3.51 5.79 1.39
CA VAL A 180 -2.48 6.11 2.38
C VAL A 180 -2.29 4.91 3.29
N GLY A 181 -1.04 4.47 3.47
CA GLY A 181 -0.64 3.49 4.47
C GLY A 181 -0.37 4.18 5.79
N VAL A 182 -0.90 3.64 6.88
CA VAL A 182 -0.75 4.17 8.24
C VAL A 182 -0.09 3.13 9.12
N SER A 183 1.02 3.48 9.76
CA SER A 183 1.74 2.61 10.70
C SER A 183 0.92 2.39 11.97
N LEU A 184 0.49 1.15 12.18
CA LEU A 184 -0.24 0.76 13.39
C LEU A 184 0.65 0.84 14.63
N SER A 185 1.94 0.53 14.50
CA SER A 185 2.91 0.65 15.60
C SER A 185 3.10 2.11 16.04
N GLN A 186 3.03 3.08 15.12
CA GLN A 186 3.09 4.50 15.48
C GLN A 186 1.78 4.97 16.10
N LEU A 187 0.62 4.54 15.57
CA LEU A 187 -0.69 4.85 16.17
C LEU A 187 -0.79 4.33 17.61
N GLU A 188 -0.32 3.11 17.86
CA GLU A 188 -0.32 2.53 19.21
C GLU A 188 0.52 3.38 20.19
N ARG A 189 1.68 3.89 19.74
CA ARG A 189 2.49 4.79 20.56
C ARG A 189 1.81 6.13 20.84
N GLN A 190 1.02 6.65 19.89
CA GLN A 190 0.26 7.89 20.08
C GLN A 190 -0.93 7.69 21.01
N ALA A 191 -1.62 6.57 20.91
CA ALA A 191 -2.79 6.24 21.74
C ALA A 191 -2.44 6.01 23.22
N LYS A 192 -1.14 5.76 23.54
CA LYS A 192 -0.64 5.57 24.92
C LYS A 192 -0.17 6.86 25.60
N LYS A 193 -0.18 7.99 24.88
CA LYS A 193 0.17 9.32 25.41
C LYS A 193 -1.07 10.09 25.88
#